data_add81ac434e5e34e19ad33ccda35d30e
#
_entry.id   add81ac434e5e34e19ad33ccda35d30e
#
_cell.length_a   1.000
_cell.length_b   1.000
_cell.length_c   1.000
_cell.angle_alpha   90.00
_cell.angle_beta   90.00
_cell.angle_gamma   90.00
#
_symmetry.space_group_name_H-M   'P 1'
#
loop_
_entity.id
_entity.type
_entity.pdbx_description
1 polymer ?
#
loop_
_entity_poly.entity_id
_entity_poly.type
_entity_poly.pdbx_seq_one_letter_code
_entity_poly.pdbx_strand_id
1 'polypeptide(L)'
;MTNRMERKDIEEEDRKFIGDSRFGGRSNWDTYETTLTLDSDQRTYNQMMSASENFNRKLRNGTFDMDRAEEYVRKTLVPEARKVDPDIDPKQVNARELVREIIKMNEPLPPRKKDYAPNWENPHLSIECEERGMEFVEGYRKDDGTWVRSYCRYTKFTEYMRKDKTERKRRYGY
;
A
#
# COMPACT_ATOMS: atom_id res chain seq x y z
N MET A 1 7.11 22.34 25.99
CA MET A 1 8.22 22.01 25.07
C MET A 1 7.63 21.37 23.85
N THR A 2 7.95 21.81 22.63
CA THR A 2 7.46 21.20 21.40
C THR A 2 8.38 20.04 21.03
N ASN A 3 7.81 18.85 20.93
CA ASN A 3 8.52 17.61 20.51
C ASN A 3 8.64 17.60 18.99
N ARG A 4 9.50 18.47 18.46
CA ARG A 4 9.77 18.50 17.02
C ARG A 4 10.64 17.32 16.65
N MET A 5 10.14 16.50 15.72
CA MET A 5 10.84 15.34 15.20
C MET A 5 11.11 15.49 13.71
N GLU A 6 12.28 15.03 13.31
CA GLU A 6 12.63 14.83 11.92
C GLU A 6 12.25 13.42 11.46
N ARG A 7 12.18 13.19 10.16
CA ARG A 7 11.83 11.89 9.61
C ARG A 7 12.75 10.75 10.09
N LYS A 8 14.06 11.02 10.17
CA LYS A 8 15.05 10.07 10.67
C LYS A 8 14.77 9.59 12.11
N ASP A 9 14.23 10.47 12.95
CA ASP A 9 13.91 10.16 14.34
C ASP A 9 12.73 9.20 14.42
N ILE A 10 11.73 9.39 13.53
CA ILE A 10 10.57 8.51 13.40
C ILE A 10 11.00 7.13 12.89
N GLU A 11 11.86 7.07 11.87
CA GLU A 11 12.40 5.82 11.33
C GLU A 11 13.24 5.07 12.36
N GLU A 12 13.98 5.77 13.22
CA GLU A 12 14.76 5.16 14.30
C GLU A 12 13.86 4.60 15.40
N GLU A 13 12.78 5.30 15.75
CA GLU A 13 11.76 4.76 16.67
C GLU A 13 11.09 3.51 16.11
N ASP A 14 10.78 3.48 14.82
CA ASP A 14 10.19 2.31 14.17
C ASP A 14 11.11 1.10 14.18
N ARG A 15 12.42 1.29 13.97
CA ARG A 15 13.39 0.17 14.03
C ARG A 15 13.50 -0.42 15.42
N LYS A 16 13.25 0.36 16.46
CA LYS A 16 13.26 -0.09 17.86
C LYS A 16 11.94 -0.69 18.29
N PHE A 17 10.88 -0.47 17.50
CA PHE A 17 9.55 -0.97 17.82
C PHE A 17 9.45 -2.46 17.53
N ILE A 18 9.10 -3.26 18.55
CA ILE A 18 8.82 -4.69 18.43
C ILE A 18 7.32 -4.87 18.65
N GLY A 19 6.57 -5.06 17.57
CA GLY A 19 5.15 -5.37 17.64
C GLY A 19 4.88 -6.84 17.93
N ASP A 20 3.66 -7.14 18.33
CA ASP A 20 3.20 -8.51 18.54
C ASP A 20 2.67 -9.10 17.21
N SER A 21 3.22 -10.21 16.78
CA SER A 21 2.81 -10.88 15.54
C SER A 21 1.34 -11.33 15.56
N ARG A 22 0.76 -11.57 16.75
CA ARG A 22 -0.67 -11.88 16.91
C ARG A 22 -1.58 -10.74 16.48
N PHE A 23 -1.07 -9.51 16.51
CA PHE A 23 -1.78 -8.29 16.14
C PHE A 23 -1.19 -7.65 14.87
N GLY A 24 -0.76 -8.46 13.92
CA GLY A 24 -0.19 -7.96 12.67
C GLY A 24 1.04 -7.05 12.86
N GLY A 25 1.82 -7.27 13.94
CA GLY A 25 2.96 -6.43 14.29
C GLY A 25 2.61 -5.17 15.08
N ARG A 26 1.36 -5.01 15.55
CA ARG A 26 0.93 -3.88 16.39
C ARG A 26 1.22 -4.15 17.87
N SER A 27 1.20 -3.08 18.67
CA SER A 27 1.47 -3.18 20.11
C SER A 27 0.37 -3.95 20.88
N ASN A 28 -0.88 -3.84 20.43
CA ASN A 28 -2.03 -4.48 21.06
C ASN A 28 -3.22 -4.59 20.09
N TRP A 29 -4.27 -5.29 20.55
CA TRP A 29 -5.50 -5.54 19.78
C TRP A 29 -6.22 -4.26 19.37
N ASP A 30 -6.43 -3.31 20.27
CA ASP A 30 -7.18 -2.08 19.99
C ASP A 30 -6.48 -1.22 18.93
N THR A 31 -5.14 -1.19 18.93
CA THR A 31 -4.35 -0.49 17.88
C THR A 31 -4.50 -1.20 16.53
N TYR A 32 -4.49 -2.53 16.52
CA TYR A 32 -4.70 -3.33 15.32
C TYR A 32 -6.10 -3.12 14.73
N GLU A 33 -7.16 -3.28 15.56
CA GLU A 33 -8.54 -3.06 15.14
C GLU A 33 -8.78 -1.62 14.65
N THR A 34 -8.22 -0.63 15.36
CA THR A 34 -8.30 0.76 14.91
C THR A 34 -7.69 0.92 13.51
N THR A 35 -6.53 0.31 13.24
CA THR A 35 -5.89 0.37 11.92
C THR A 35 -6.77 -0.25 10.85
N LEU A 36 -7.29 -1.47 11.10
CA LEU A 36 -8.18 -2.16 10.16
C LEU A 36 -9.44 -1.36 9.86
N THR A 37 -10.05 -0.79 10.89
CA THR A 37 -11.28 0.00 10.77
C THR A 37 -11.03 1.27 9.95
N LEU A 38 -9.91 1.96 10.21
CA LEU A 38 -9.53 3.15 9.44
C LEU A 38 -9.25 2.83 7.96
N ASP A 39 -8.70 1.65 7.66
CA ASP A 39 -8.41 1.22 6.29
C ASP A 39 -9.64 0.71 5.52
N SER A 40 -10.61 0.12 6.21
CA SER A 40 -11.73 -0.59 5.59
C SER A 40 -12.95 0.29 5.30
N ASP A 41 -13.16 1.37 6.05
CA ASP A 41 -14.25 2.32 5.81
C ASP A 41 -13.77 3.50 4.96
N GLN A 42 -14.47 3.79 3.86
CA GLN A 42 -14.08 4.84 2.90
C GLN A 42 -13.94 6.23 3.52
N ARG A 43 -14.79 6.57 4.50
CA ARG A 43 -14.77 7.88 5.14
C ARG A 43 -13.57 8.03 6.05
N THR A 44 -13.32 7.03 6.89
CA THR A 44 -12.18 7.02 7.82
C THR A 44 -10.87 6.92 7.04
N TYR A 45 -10.82 6.14 5.96
CA TYR A 45 -9.69 6.08 5.06
C TYR A 45 -9.33 7.45 4.46
N ASN A 46 -10.31 8.18 3.95
CA ASN A 46 -10.10 9.53 3.40
C ASN A 46 -9.57 10.51 4.46
N GLN A 47 -10.05 10.40 5.71
CA GLN A 47 -9.55 11.22 6.81
C GLN A 47 -8.11 10.87 7.16
N MET A 48 -7.77 9.58 7.19
CA MET A 48 -6.43 9.10 7.44
C MET A 48 -5.46 9.54 6.34
N MET A 49 -5.86 9.48 5.06
CA MET A 49 -5.07 9.98 3.93
C MET A 49 -4.81 11.48 4.03
N SER A 50 -5.81 12.28 4.38
CA SER A 50 -5.65 13.72 4.60
C SER A 50 -4.70 14.03 5.76
N ALA A 51 -4.77 13.24 6.83
CA ALA A 51 -3.83 13.34 7.95
C ALA A 51 -2.39 13.00 7.50
N SER A 52 -2.22 11.95 6.71
CA SER A 52 -0.93 11.54 6.16
C SER A 52 -0.28 12.63 5.31
N GLU A 53 -1.04 13.24 4.40
CA GLU A 53 -0.56 14.37 3.59
C GLU A 53 -0.11 15.54 4.46
N ASN A 54 -0.91 15.89 5.48
CA ASN A 54 -0.61 16.99 6.39
C ASN A 54 0.65 16.71 7.22
N PHE A 55 0.77 15.51 7.79
CA PHE A 55 1.93 15.10 8.58
C PHE A 55 3.20 15.08 7.73
N ASN A 56 3.17 14.51 6.55
CA ASN A 56 4.29 14.48 5.63
C ASN A 56 4.69 15.88 5.15
N ARG A 57 3.73 16.78 4.92
CA ARG A 57 4.01 18.18 4.60
C ARG A 57 4.73 18.89 5.74
N LYS A 58 4.28 18.69 6.99
CA LYS A 58 4.92 19.27 8.17
C LYS A 58 6.32 18.74 8.41
N LEU A 59 6.53 17.43 8.16
CA LEU A 59 7.86 16.81 8.21
C LEU A 59 8.82 17.45 7.20
N ARG A 60 8.39 17.63 5.94
CA ARG A 60 9.22 18.30 4.92
C ARG A 60 9.56 19.73 5.29
N ASN A 61 8.68 20.43 5.98
CA ASN A 61 8.87 21.82 6.38
C ASN A 61 9.59 21.97 7.75
N GLY A 62 9.99 20.87 8.39
CA GLY A 62 10.61 20.90 9.73
C GLY A 62 9.69 21.43 10.85
N THR A 63 8.37 21.36 10.64
CA THR A 63 7.36 21.85 11.60
C THR A 63 6.50 20.74 12.21
N PHE A 64 6.89 19.48 11.98
CA PHE A 64 6.17 18.34 12.54
C PHE A 64 6.39 18.24 14.05
N ASP A 65 5.30 17.99 14.77
CA ASP A 65 5.26 17.82 16.22
C ASP A 65 4.50 16.54 16.53
N MET A 66 5.18 15.57 17.13
CA MET A 66 4.63 14.24 17.41
C MET A 66 3.47 14.31 18.40
N ASP A 67 3.59 15.11 19.46
CA ASP A 67 2.57 15.18 20.51
C ASP A 67 1.24 15.74 19.94
N ARG A 68 1.33 16.72 19.05
CA ARG A 68 0.16 17.25 18.33
C ARG A 68 -0.44 16.26 17.35
N ALA A 69 0.39 15.45 16.71
CA ALA A 69 -0.08 14.42 15.82
C ALA A 69 -0.79 13.29 16.59
N GLU A 70 -0.25 12.87 17.73
CA GLU A 70 -0.90 11.93 18.65
C GLU A 70 -2.24 12.47 19.17
N GLU A 71 -2.26 13.73 19.57
CA GLU A 71 -3.49 14.39 20.01
C GLU A 71 -4.56 14.41 18.91
N TYR A 72 -4.16 14.70 17.66
CA TYR A 72 -5.05 14.65 16.51
C TYR A 72 -5.62 13.22 16.31
N VAL A 73 -4.77 12.20 16.34
CA VAL A 73 -5.20 10.79 16.22
C VAL A 73 -6.19 10.45 17.30
N ARG A 74 -5.89 10.76 18.57
CA ARG A 74 -6.77 10.47 19.73
C ARG A 74 -8.12 11.21 19.68
N LYS A 75 -8.12 12.47 19.22
CA LYS A 75 -9.33 13.30 19.22
C LYS A 75 -10.16 13.18 17.96
N THR A 76 -9.56 12.73 16.85
CA THR A 76 -10.25 12.72 15.56
C THR A 76 -10.38 11.32 14.98
N LEU A 77 -9.27 10.60 14.77
CA LEU A 77 -9.32 9.32 14.06
C LEU A 77 -9.85 8.18 14.91
N VAL A 78 -9.40 8.05 16.16
CA VAL A 78 -9.86 6.98 17.06
C VAL A 78 -11.37 7.06 17.33
N PRO A 79 -11.97 8.24 17.61
CA PRO A 79 -13.41 8.35 17.75
C PRO A 79 -14.20 8.02 16.47
N GLU A 80 -13.66 8.33 15.29
CA GLU A 80 -14.30 7.95 14.02
C GLU A 80 -14.23 6.44 13.81
N ALA A 81 -13.09 5.80 14.07
CA ALA A 81 -12.96 4.35 14.02
C ALA A 81 -13.96 3.67 14.98
N ARG A 82 -14.10 4.19 16.20
CA ARG A 82 -15.04 3.66 17.20
C ARG A 82 -16.52 3.79 16.78
N LYS A 83 -16.88 4.73 15.92
CA LYS A 83 -18.26 4.78 15.38
C LYS A 83 -18.56 3.62 14.44
N VAL A 84 -17.55 3.09 13.77
CA VAL A 84 -17.64 1.94 12.89
C VAL A 84 -17.51 0.64 13.68
N ASP A 85 -16.55 0.59 14.59
CA ASP A 85 -16.31 -0.53 15.50
C ASP A 85 -16.37 -0.05 16.98
N PRO A 86 -17.52 -0.25 17.67
CA PRO A 86 -17.71 0.18 19.05
C PRO A 86 -16.84 -0.55 20.07
N ASP A 87 -16.28 -1.72 19.74
CA ASP A 87 -15.50 -2.55 20.65
C ASP A 87 -14.09 -2.02 20.90
N ILE A 88 -13.63 -1.07 20.09
CA ILE A 88 -12.33 -0.39 20.26
C ILE A 88 -12.33 0.38 21.59
N ASP A 89 -11.38 0.08 22.50
CA ASP A 89 -11.12 0.90 23.68
C ASP A 89 -10.12 2.02 23.36
N PRO A 90 -10.57 3.30 23.27
CA PRO A 90 -9.70 4.42 22.91
C PRO A 90 -8.52 4.63 23.85
N LYS A 91 -8.60 4.14 25.10
CA LYS A 91 -7.53 4.27 26.09
C LYS A 91 -6.37 3.32 25.83
N GLN A 92 -6.65 2.20 25.20
CA GLN A 92 -5.66 1.17 24.87
C GLN A 92 -4.96 1.45 23.53
N VAL A 93 -5.55 2.29 22.67
CA VAL A 93 -4.98 2.61 21.35
C VAL A 93 -3.64 3.34 21.49
N ASN A 94 -2.60 2.79 20.87
CA ASN A 94 -1.29 3.42 20.79
C ASN A 94 -1.27 4.48 19.67
N ALA A 95 -1.66 5.71 20.01
CA ALA A 95 -1.75 6.80 19.04
C ALA A 95 -0.40 7.12 18.36
N ARG A 96 0.72 6.98 19.07
CA ARG A 96 2.07 7.20 18.52
C ARG A 96 2.40 6.21 17.40
N GLU A 97 2.03 4.96 17.58
CA GLU A 97 2.16 3.93 16.57
C GLU A 97 1.30 4.26 15.34
N LEU A 98 0.04 4.65 15.54
CA LEU A 98 -0.84 5.06 14.43
C LEU A 98 -0.29 6.27 13.67
N VAL A 99 0.28 7.27 14.36
CA VAL A 99 0.92 8.42 13.69
C VAL A 99 2.05 7.95 12.76
N ARG A 100 2.90 7.02 13.21
CA ARG A 100 3.99 6.48 12.38
C ARG A 100 3.47 5.73 11.15
N GLU A 101 2.44 4.93 11.30
CA GLU A 101 1.81 4.23 10.18
C GLU A 101 1.17 5.21 9.18
N ILE A 102 0.45 6.20 9.67
CA ILE A 102 -0.17 7.24 8.83
C ILE A 102 0.90 7.99 8.01
N ILE A 103 2.05 8.28 8.61
CA ILE A 103 3.17 8.93 7.89
C ILE A 103 3.67 8.05 6.75
N LYS A 104 3.78 6.74 6.96
CA LYS A 104 4.27 5.78 5.95
C LYS A 104 3.35 5.64 4.75
N MET A 105 2.04 5.84 4.91
CA MET A 105 1.06 5.65 3.83
C MET A 105 1.36 6.50 2.58
N ASN A 106 1.86 7.70 2.76
CA ASN A 106 2.24 8.64 1.68
C ASN A 106 3.75 8.76 1.52
N GLU A 107 4.51 7.78 2.00
CA GLU A 107 5.91 7.74 1.63
C GLU A 107 6.02 7.58 0.11
N PRO A 108 6.75 8.48 -0.57
CA PRO A 108 7.13 8.17 -1.93
C PRO A 108 7.85 6.84 -1.87
N LEU A 109 7.33 5.87 -2.62
CA LEU A 109 8.02 4.58 -2.77
C LEU A 109 9.50 4.90 -2.97
N PRO A 110 10.42 4.26 -2.23
CA PRO A 110 11.84 4.52 -2.37
C PRO A 110 12.16 4.49 -3.86
N PRO A 111 12.98 5.44 -4.37
CA PRO A 111 13.30 5.48 -5.78
C PRO A 111 13.74 4.08 -6.16
N ARG A 112 12.99 3.43 -7.04
CA ARG A 112 13.26 2.05 -7.45
C ARG A 112 14.72 2.03 -7.85
N LYS A 113 15.55 1.30 -7.09
CA LYS A 113 16.96 1.13 -7.45
C LYS A 113 16.96 0.70 -8.90
N LYS A 114 17.60 1.51 -9.77
CA LYS A 114 17.57 1.35 -11.23
C LYS A 114 18.03 -0.03 -11.73
N ASP A 115 18.57 -0.84 -10.84
CA ASP A 115 19.23 -2.11 -11.13
C ASP A 115 18.48 -3.34 -10.60
N TYR A 116 17.29 -3.17 -10.02
CA TYR A 116 16.47 -4.29 -9.62
C TYR A 116 15.39 -4.53 -10.69
N ALA A 117 15.55 -5.58 -11.46
CA ALA A 117 14.40 -6.29 -12.00
C ALA A 117 13.50 -6.59 -10.78
N PRO A 118 12.27 -6.08 -10.75
CA PRO A 118 11.48 -6.17 -9.54
C PRO A 118 11.24 -7.64 -9.22
N ASN A 119 11.65 -8.08 -8.02
CA ASN A 119 11.47 -9.43 -7.49
C ASN A 119 9.99 -9.83 -7.31
N TRP A 120 9.07 -9.00 -7.81
CA TRP A 120 7.62 -9.25 -7.88
C TRP A 120 7.18 -9.78 -9.24
N GLU A 121 8.12 -10.12 -10.13
CA GLU A 121 7.77 -10.92 -11.29
C GLU A 121 7.19 -12.24 -10.76
N ASN A 122 5.93 -12.47 -11.08
CA ASN A 122 5.28 -13.74 -10.74
C ASN A 122 6.14 -14.85 -11.35
N PRO A 123 6.85 -15.66 -10.53
CA PRO A 123 7.76 -16.68 -11.03
C PRO A 123 7.00 -17.75 -11.85
N HIS A 124 5.68 -17.78 -11.74
CA HIS A 124 4.79 -18.68 -12.47
C HIS A 124 4.21 -18.05 -13.75
N LEU A 125 4.48 -16.77 -14.02
CA LEU A 125 3.88 -16.10 -15.18
C LEU A 125 4.27 -16.76 -16.51
N SER A 126 5.50 -17.27 -16.64
CA SER A 126 5.94 -18.00 -17.83
C SER A 126 5.13 -19.30 -18.03
N ILE A 127 4.87 -20.02 -16.94
CA ILE A 127 4.05 -21.23 -16.95
C ILE A 127 2.59 -20.89 -17.30
N GLU A 128 2.04 -19.84 -16.68
CA GLU A 128 0.68 -19.38 -16.99
C GLU A 128 0.51 -18.94 -18.45
N CYS A 129 1.54 -18.32 -19.03
CA CYS A 129 1.55 -17.96 -20.46
C CYS A 129 1.51 -19.19 -21.33
N GLU A 130 2.34 -20.20 -21.04
CA GLU A 130 2.42 -21.45 -21.78
C GLU A 130 1.12 -22.24 -21.72
N GLU A 131 0.54 -22.39 -20.52
CA GLU A 131 -0.76 -23.06 -20.31
C GLU A 131 -1.90 -22.41 -21.11
N ARG A 132 -1.83 -21.09 -21.33
CA ARG A 132 -2.78 -20.33 -22.14
C ARG A 132 -2.43 -20.29 -23.63
N GLY A 133 -1.36 -20.94 -24.06
CA GLY A 133 -0.85 -20.89 -25.43
C GLY A 133 -0.38 -19.50 -25.84
N MET A 134 0.12 -18.74 -24.88
CA MET A 134 0.65 -17.39 -25.08
C MET A 134 2.17 -17.41 -24.97
N GLU A 135 2.83 -16.44 -25.59
CA GLU A 135 4.26 -16.25 -25.48
C GLU A 135 4.56 -15.38 -24.24
N PHE A 136 5.44 -15.87 -23.38
CA PHE A 136 5.98 -15.06 -22.28
C PHE A 136 6.98 -14.04 -22.84
N VAL A 137 6.77 -12.77 -22.48
CA VAL A 137 7.70 -11.69 -22.77
C VAL A 137 8.29 -11.21 -21.46
N GLU A 138 9.61 -11.40 -21.33
CA GLU A 138 10.37 -10.94 -20.19
C GLU A 138 10.30 -9.40 -20.08
N GLY A 139 10.28 -8.91 -18.84
CA GLY A 139 10.28 -7.48 -18.58
C GLY A 139 11.57 -6.82 -19.10
N TYR A 140 11.44 -5.68 -19.71
CA TYR A 140 12.56 -4.95 -20.31
C TYR A 140 12.47 -3.45 -20.04
N ARG A 141 13.59 -2.78 -20.23
CA ARG A 141 13.68 -1.33 -20.11
C ARG A 141 13.65 -0.69 -21.49
N LYS A 142 12.75 0.28 -21.69
CA LYS A 142 12.72 1.10 -22.91
C LYS A 142 13.85 2.12 -22.92
N ASP A 143 14.16 2.65 -24.08
CA ASP A 143 15.20 3.68 -24.28
C ASP A 143 14.94 4.95 -23.47
N ASP A 144 13.66 5.28 -23.21
CA ASP A 144 13.25 6.39 -22.35
C ASP A 144 13.43 6.12 -20.84
N GLY A 145 13.94 4.94 -20.49
CA GLY A 145 14.15 4.50 -19.12
C GLY A 145 12.94 3.89 -18.42
N THR A 146 11.77 3.82 -19.08
CA THR A 146 10.55 3.21 -18.53
C THR A 146 10.69 1.69 -18.50
N TRP A 147 10.34 1.08 -17.34
CA TRP A 147 10.26 -0.37 -17.24
C TRP A 147 8.94 -0.90 -17.79
N VAL A 148 9.03 -1.90 -18.65
CA VAL A 148 7.90 -2.73 -19.08
C VAL A 148 7.96 -4.03 -18.30
N ARG A 149 6.86 -4.38 -17.64
CA ARG A 149 6.72 -5.64 -16.87
C ARG A 149 6.68 -6.83 -17.81
N SER A 150 7.09 -8.00 -17.30
CA SER A 150 6.83 -9.27 -17.96
C SER A 150 5.31 -9.46 -18.17
N TYR A 151 4.94 -9.95 -19.32
CA TYR A 151 3.54 -10.15 -19.71
C TYR A 151 3.40 -11.30 -20.70
N CYS A 152 2.17 -11.83 -20.78
CA CYS A 152 1.83 -12.79 -21.83
C CYS A 152 1.32 -12.04 -23.08
N ARG A 153 1.83 -12.39 -24.25
CA ARG A 153 1.27 -11.91 -25.53
C ARG A 153 0.77 -13.09 -26.37
N TYR A 154 -0.25 -12.84 -27.16
CA TYR A 154 -0.68 -13.82 -28.14
C TYR A 154 0.37 -14.00 -29.24
N THR A 155 0.74 -15.22 -29.54
CA THR A 155 1.51 -15.51 -30.74
C THR A 155 0.67 -15.20 -31.97
N LYS A 156 1.32 -14.96 -33.10
CA LYS A 156 0.58 -14.76 -34.39
C LYS A 156 -0.41 -15.90 -34.67
N PHE A 157 -0.06 -17.12 -34.27
CA PHE A 157 -0.90 -18.29 -34.42
C PHE A 157 -2.14 -18.22 -33.50
N THR A 158 -1.96 -17.93 -32.22
CA THR A 158 -3.07 -17.79 -31.26
C THR A 158 -3.95 -16.60 -31.58
N GLU A 159 -3.40 -15.53 -32.11
CA GLU A 159 -4.17 -14.38 -32.60
C GLU A 159 -5.04 -14.76 -33.82
N TYR A 160 -4.48 -15.53 -34.75
CA TYR A 160 -5.21 -16.06 -35.90
C TYR A 160 -6.36 -16.94 -35.44
N MET A 161 -6.12 -17.91 -34.54
CA MET A 161 -7.16 -18.81 -34.01
C MET A 161 -8.26 -18.06 -33.24
N ARG A 162 -7.90 -16.99 -32.55
CA ARG A 162 -8.87 -16.13 -31.86
C ARG A 162 -9.76 -15.37 -32.83
N LYS A 163 -9.19 -14.81 -33.89
CA LYS A 163 -9.95 -14.14 -34.96
C LYS A 163 -10.90 -15.11 -35.64
N ASP A 164 -10.42 -16.30 -36.00
CA ASP A 164 -11.23 -17.35 -36.62
C ASP A 164 -12.40 -17.78 -35.70
N LYS A 165 -12.14 -17.99 -34.40
CA LYS A 165 -13.20 -18.33 -33.43
C LYS A 165 -14.24 -17.20 -33.28
N THR A 166 -13.84 -15.94 -33.34
CA THR A 166 -14.72 -14.78 -33.25
C THR A 166 -15.56 -14.65 -34.53
N GLU A 167 -14.97 -14.89 -35.70
CA GLU A 167 -15.69 -14.89 -36.98
C GLU A 167 -16.66 -16.05 -37.08
N ARG A 168 -16.29 -17.26 -36.62
CA ARG A 168 -17.21 -18.42 -36.54
C ARG A 168 -18.40 -18.14 -35.63
N LYS A 169 -18.16 -17.55 -34.46
CA LYS A 169 -19.23 -17.14 -33.53
C LYS A 169 -20.18 -16.12 -34.16
N ARG A 170 -19.67 -15.17 -34.92
CA ARG A 170 -20.50 -14.19 -35.67
C ARG A 170 -21.29 -14.83 -36.78
N ARG A 171 -20.72 -15.82 -37.51
CA ARG A 171 -21.37 -16.46 -38.65
C ARG A 171 -22.39 -17.52 -38.25
N TYR A 172 -22.15 -18.24 -37.18
CA TYR A 172 -22.93 -19.47 -36.86
C TYR A 172 -23.63 -19.40 -35.49
N GLY A 173 -23.50 -18.31 -34.74
CA GLY A 173 -24.26 -18.09 -33.49
C GLY A 173 -23.88 -18.96 -32.29
N TYR A 174 -22.66 -19.60 -32.29
CA TYR A 174 -22.18 -20.43 -31.18
C TYR A 174 -21.29 -19.67 -30.25
#